data_c775aae0eed0cd44a3f362fdd0e1a7e8
#
_entry.id   c775aae0eed0cd44a3f362fdd0e1a7e8
#
_cell.length_a   1.000
_cell.length_b   1.000
_cell.length_c   1.000
_cell.angle_alpha   90.00
_cell.angle_beta   90.00
_cell.angle_gamma   90.00
#
_symmetry.space_group_name_H-M   'P 1'
#
loop_
_entity.id
_entity.type
_entity.pdbx_description
1 polymer ?
#
loop_
_entity_poly.entity_id
_entity_poly.type
_entity_poly.pdbx_seq_one_letter_code
_entity_poly.pdbx_strand_id
1 'polypeptide(L)'
;MLAFEVSRRRLKRIQKPIPKLKPGWALIRVRIAGVCNTDVEILRGYHQFHGVPGHEFVGEVVDVAAISAATKKKWVGQRVAGEINVACSAYGYKPVCAFCRRGLKTHCARRTVLGIVAHDGAFAEYLALPLGNLHRVPANVSDEKAVFIEPLAAACEILDQIAIRRFPNAAVLGDGKLAMLIAFVLRARGSKVTLYGKHQGKMKLARRAEIRTRKVRGDATDLKTVRDTFRLVVEATGSPTGLALAQQMTEPRGTLILKSTFHGAAPVETWPIVVKEITVVGSRCGPFAKAIALLRSGKVDPTPLISRRFTLKDATKAIGFAQKRGVIKVLLDNRVTND
;
A
#
# COMPACT_ATOMS: atom_id res chain seq x y z
N MET A 1 -25.30 -8.04 -4.04
CA MET A 1 -24.15 -7.56 -4.79
C MET A 1 -23.18 -8.68 -5.11
N LEU A 2 -22.50 -8.59 -6.28
CA LEU A 2 -21.40 -9.47 -6.60
C LEU A 2 -20.22 -9.18 -5.67
N ALA A 3 -19.62 -10.23 -5.11
CA ALA A 3 -18.41 -10.15 -4.31
C ALA A 3 -17.56 -11.42 -4.49
N PHE A 4 -16.28 -11.32 -4.09
CA PHE A 4 -15.38 -12.45 -4.02
C PHE A 4 -14.94 -12.62 -2.57
N GLU A 5 -15.15 -13.80 -2.01
CA GLU A 5 -14.87 -14.10 -0.62
C GLU A 5 -13.77 -15.14 -0.48
N VAL A 6 -12.88 -14.91 0.46
CA VAL A 6 -11.88 -15.91 0.87
C VAL A 6 -12.49 -16.84 1.91
N SER A 7 -12.58 -18.12 1.55
CA SER A 7 -13.01 -19.19 2.44
C SER A 7 -12.10 -20.39 2.22
N ARG A 8 -11.59 -21.00 3.32
CA ARG A 8 -10.66 -22.13 3.27
C ARG A 8 -9.49 -21.92 2.29
N ARG A 9 -8.89 -20.70 2.31
CA ARG A 9 -7.76 -20.31 1.43
C ARG A 9 -8.08 -20.29 -0.07
N ARG A 10 -9.35 -20.24 -0.44
CA ARG A 10 -9.81 -20.14 -1.83
C ARG A 10 -10.64 -18.89 -2.02
N LEU A 11 -10.44 -18.21 -3.14
CA LEU A 11 -11.27 -17.08 -3.55
C LEU A 11 -12.49 -17.61 -4.31
N LYS A 12 -13.70 -17.35 -3.78
CA LYS A 12 -14.97 -17.81 -4.36
C LYS A 12 -15.82 -16.62 -4.75
N ARG A 13 -16.44 -16.69 -5.92
CA ARG A 13 -17.49 -15.76 -6.32
C ARG A 13 -18.76 -16.04 -5.51
N ILE A 14 -19.35 -15.00 -4.95
CA ILE A 14 -20.60 -15.10 -4.15
C ILE A 14 -21.55 -13.96 -4.49
N GLN A 15 -22.83 -14.15 -4.13
CA GLN A 15 -23.82 -13.08 -3.97
C GLN A 15 -23.91 -12.73 -2.49
N LYS A 16 -23.63 -11.46 -2.15
CA LYS A 16 -23.62 -10.97 -0.76
C LYS A 16 -24.63 -9.82 -0.62
N PRO A 17 -25.31 -9.67 0.52
CA PRO A 17 -26.12 -8.49 0.77
C PRO A 17 -25.28 -7.22 0.68
N ILE A 18 -25.90 -6.11 0.27
CA ILE A 18 -25.26 -4.79 0.37
C ILE A 18 -24.98 -4.49 1.86
N PRO A 19 -23.80 -3.96 2.21
CA PRO A 19 -23.44 -3.67 3.59
C PRO A 19 -24.45 -2.75 4.28
N LYS A 20 -24.92 -3.13 5.47
CA LYS A 20 -25.72 -2.25 6.33
C LYS A 20 -24.80 -1.18 6.95
N LEU A 21 -25.21 0.07 6.85
CA LEU A 21 -24.44 1.19 7.35
C LEU A 21 -24.67 1.41 8.84
N LYS A 22 -23.59 1.70 9.55
CA LYS A 22 -23.62 2.25 10.93
C LYS A 22 -23.68 3.78 10.88
N PRO A 23 -24.17 4.46 11.90
CA PRO A 23 -24.14 5.93 11.96
C PRO A 23 -22.72 6.46 11.69
N GLY A 24 -22.59 7.45 10.80
CA GLY A 24 -21.32 8.03 10.39
C GLY A 24 -20.51 7.19 9.38
N TRP A 25 -21.12 6.16 8.79
CA TRP A 25 -20.51 5.33 7.74
C TRP A 25 -21.10 5.66 6.37
N ALA A 26 -20.30 5.45 5.33
CA ALA A 26 -20.68 5.58 3.94
C ALA A 26 -20.72 4.23 3.23
N LEU A 27 -21.69 4.06 2.34
CA LEU A 27 -21.70 3.02 1.32
C LEU A 27 -20.98 3.54 0.09
N ILE A 28 -20.00 2.78 -0.37
CA ILE A 28 -19.14 3.17 -1.48
C ILE A 28 -19.30 2.13 -2.59
N ARG A 29 -19.71 2.59 -3.77
CA ARG A 29 -19.65 1.80 -4.99
C ARG A 29 -18.19 1.77 -5.46
N VAL A 30 -17.57 0.59 -5.49
CA VAL A 30 -16.19 0.42 -5.93
C VAL A 30 -16.12 0.62 -7.45
N ARG A 31 -15.25 1.52 -7.90
CA ARG A 31 -15.00 1.77 -9.33
C ARG A 31 -13.82 0.95 -9.83
N ILE A 32 -12.70 1.02 -9.12
CA ILE A 32 -11.51 0.21 -9.37
C ILE A 32 -10.96 -0.28 -8.04
N ALA A 33 -10.59 -1.56 -7.99
CA ALA A 33 -9.79 -2.13 -6.90
C ALA A 33 -8.43 -2.60 -7.43
N GLY A 34 -7.41 -2.52 -6.57
CA GLY A 34 -6.05 -2.97 -6.89
C GLY A 34 -5.72 -4.28 -6.21
N VAL A 35 -5.13 -5.22 -6.94
CA VAL A 35 -4.59 -6.45 -6.36
C VAL A 35 -3.24 -6.16 -5.70
N CYS A 36 -3.10 -6.53 -4.43
CA CYS A 36 -1.87 -6.43 -3.64
C CYS A 36 -1.28 -7.82 -3.38
N ASN A 37 0.02 -7.87 -3.05
CA ASN A 37 0.62 -9.13 -2.59
C ASN A 37 -0.01 -9.64 -1.29
N THR A 38 -0.51 -8.76 -0.44
CA THR A 38 -1.25 -9.13 0.78
C THR A 38 -2.49 -9.98 0.45
N ASP A 39 -3.19 -9.72 -0.66
CA ASP A 39 -4.35 -10.52 -1.08
C ASP A 39 -3.91 -11.94 -1.47
N VAL A 40 -2.73 -12.09 -2.08
CA VAL A 40 -2.11 -13.40 -2.38
C VAL A 40 -1.71 -14.12 -1.09
N GLU A 41 -1.08 -13.42 -0.15
CA GLU A 41 -0.68 -13.99 1.15
C GLU A 41 -1.90 -14.42 2.00
N ILE A 42 -3.01 -13.71 1.91
CA ILE A 42 -4.29 -14.09 2.53
C ILE A 42 -4.74 -15.48 2.03
N LEU A 43 -4.63 -15.75 0.73
CA LEU A 43 -4.94 -17.07 0.17
C LEU A 43 -3.94 -18.16 0.62
N ARG A 44 -2.74 -17.75 1.05
CA ARG A 44 -1.74 -18.64 1.68
C ARG A 44 -1.94 -18.84 3.18
N GLY A 45 -2.92 -18.13 3.79
CA GLY A 45 -3.29 -18.26 5.18
C GLY A 45 -2.88 -17.08 6.07
N TYR A 46 -2.41 -16.00 5.51
CA TYR A 46 -2.06 -14.78 6.27
C TYR A 46 -3.28 -14.26 7.04
N HIS A 47 -3.11 -14.00 8.34
CA HIS A 47 -4.15 -13.57 9.29
C HIS A 47 -5.35 -14.53 9.42
N GLN A 48 -5.35 -15.70 8.83
CA GLN A 48 -6.51 -16.61 8.80
C GLN A 48 -7.80 -15.88 8.37
N PHE A 49 -7.66 -14.91 7.46
CA PHE A 49 -8.76 -14.04 7.06
C PHE A 49 -9.87 -14.80 6.34
N HIS A 50 -11.09 -14.55 6.75
CA HIS A 50 -12.32 -14.95 6.08
C HIS A 50 -13.14 -13.70 5.74
N GLY A 51 -13.65 -13.59 4.52
CA GLY A 51 -14.40 -12.43 4.04
C GLY A 51 -13.93 -11.94 2.68
N VAL A 52 -14.38 -10.77 2.29
CA VAL A 52 -14.03 -10.14 1.01
C VAL A 52 -12.66 -9.47 1.13
N PRO A 53 -11.64 -9.87 0.33
CA PRO A 53 -10.33 -9.21 0.34
C PRO A 53 -10.33 -7.91 -0.47
N GLY A 54 -9.16 -7.28 -0.59
CA GLY A 54 -8.95 -6.03 -1.34
C GLY A 54 -9.01 -4.79 -0.44
N HIS A 55 -7.94 -4.02 -0.49
CA HIS A 55 -7.74 -2.86 0.40
C HIS A 55 -7.22 -1.62 -0.33
N GLU A 56 -6.95 -1.74 -1.62
CA GLU A 56 -6.56 -0.63 -2.48
C GLU A 56 -7.72 -0.34 -3.44
N PHE A 57 -8.37 0.81 -3.31
CA PHE A 57 -9.53 1.12 -4.13
C PHE A 57 -9.73 2.61 -4.39
N VAL A 58 -10.48 2.91 -5.41
CA VAL A 58 -11.21 4.15 -5.63
C VAL A 58 -12.69 3.83 -5.87
N GLY A 59 -13.57 4.61 -5.28
CA GLY A 59 -15.02 4.40 -5.40
C GLY A 59 -15.79 5.71 -5.34
N GLU A 60 -17.10 5.61 -5.41
CA GLU A 60 -18.03 6.72 -5.31
C GLU A 60 -18.97 6.48 -4.13
N VAL A 61 -19.12 7.47 -3.27
CA VAL A 61 -20.09 7.41 -2.16
C VAL A 61 -21.51 7.46 -2.72
N VAL A 62 -22.27 6.38 -2.51
CA VAL A 62 -23.65 6.28 -2.99
C VAL A 62 -24.68 6.50 -1.90
N ASP A 63 -24.31 6.25 -0.63
CA ASP A 63 -25.16 6.54 0.52
C ASP A 63 -24.32 6.80 1.78
N VAL A 64 -24.92 7.48 2.76
CA VAL A 64 -24.31 7.77 4.06
C VAL A 64 -25.37 7.63 5.14
N ALA A 65 -25.10 6.81 6.16
CA ALA A 65 -25.86 6.82 7.41
C ALA A 65 -25.44 8.04 8.23
N ALA A 66 -25.89 9.21 7.79
CA ALA A 66 -25.48 10.50 8.35
C ALA A 66 -26.35 10.94 9.51
N ILE A 67 -25.78 11.69 10.44
CA ILE A 67 -26.48 12.34 11.54
C ILE A 67 -27.31 13.54 11.05
N SER A 68 -26.94 14.13 9.87
CA SER A 68 -27.64 15.25 9.26
C SER A 68 -27.71 15.17 7.75
N ALA A 69 -28.76 15.77 7.16
CA ALA A 69 -28.94 15.90 5.71
C ALA A 69 -27.76 16.63 5.04
N ALA A 70 -27.20 17.65 5.70
CA ALA A 70 -26.04 18.38 5.20
C ALA A 70 -24.80 17.48 5.05
N THR A 71 -24.54 16.57 6.00
CA THR A 71 -23.47 15.60 5.91
C THR A 71 -23.68 14.64 4.73
N LYS A 72 -24.93 14.14 4.54
CA LYS A 72 -25.27 13.28 3.41
C LYS A 72 -25.03 14.01 2.09
N LYS A 73 -25.54 15.22 1.91
CA LYS A 73 -25.33 16.07 0.73
C LYS A 73 -23.87 16.35 0.44
N LYS A 74 -23.05 16.51 1.49
CA LYS A 74 -21.59 16.75 1.36
C LYS A 74 -20.84 15.58 0.77
N TRP A 75 -21.27 14.33 1.02
CA TRP A 75 -20.48 13.14 0.69
C TRP A 75 -21.02 12.33 -0.48
N VAL A 76 -22.35 12.22 -0.66
CA VAL A 76 -22.94 11.46 -1.76
C VAL A 76 -22.49 12.04 -3.11
N GLY A 77 -22.13 11.16 -4.06
CA GLY A 77 -21.57 11.50 -5.35
C GLY A 77 -20.05 11.81 -5.34
N GLN A 78 -19.41 11.88 -4.16
CA GLN A 78 -17.98 12.14 -4.10
C GLN A 78 -17.16 10.91 -4.46
N ARG A 79 -16.12 11.10 -5.31
CA ARG A 79 -15.10 10.08 -5.52
C ARG A 79 -14.15 10.04 -4.33
N VAL A 80 -13.89 8.84 -3.82
CA VAL A 80 -13.12 8.63 -2.59
C VAL A 80 -12.13 7.48 -2.70
N ALA A 81 -11.05 7.57 -1.93
CA ALA A 81 -10.24 6.45 -1.47
C ALA A 81 -10.32 6.39 0.06
N GLY A 82 -10.02 5.26 0.66
CA GLY A 82 -10.23 5.07 2.11
C GLY A 82 -9.03 4.48 2.83
N GLU A 83 -8.70 5.06 4.01
CA GLU A 83 -7.73 4.48 4.93
C GLU A 83 -8.23 3.13 5.43
N ILE A 84 -7.37 2.14 5.36
CA ILE A 84 -7.74 0.75 5.59
C ILE A 84 -7.90 0.39 7.06
N ASN A 85 -7.27 1.14 7.99
CA ASN A 85 -7.32 0.88 9.43
C ASN A 85 -8.54 1.57 10.05
N VAL A 86 -9.56 0.80 10.38
CA VAL A 86 -10.77 1.31 11.05
C VAL A 86 -10.59 1.21 12.56
N ALA A 87 -10.39 2.35 13.20
CA ALA A 87 -10.08 2.44 14.63
C ALA A 87 -11.32 2.23 15.53
N CYS A 88 -11.09 1.92 16.80
CA CYS A 88 -12.16 1.63 17.76
C CYS A 88 -13.15 2.81 17.93
N SER A 89 -12.70 4.05 17.75
CA SER A 89 -13.56 5.24 17.79
C SER A 89 -14.64 5.24 16.69
N ALA A 90 -14.33 4.68 15.52
CA ALA A 90 -15.29 4.56 14.41
C ALA A 90 -16.42 3.56 14.69
N TYR A 91 -16.22 2.66 15.66
CA TYR A 91 -17.22 1.69 16.12
C TYR A 91 -17.99 2.17 17.37
N GLY A 92 -17.71 3.38 17.84
CA GLY A 92 -18.32 3.90 19.08
C GLY A 92 -17.83 3.23 20.36
N TYR A 93 -16.73 2.47 20.31
CA TYR A 93 -16.22 1.78 21.51
C TYR A 93 -15.74 2.77 22.57
N LYS A 94 -16.25 2.60 23.80
CA LYS A 94 -15.85 3.36 24.97
C LYS A 94 -15.30 2.42 26.05
N PRO A 95 -14.21 2.77 26.74
CA PRO A 95 -13.32 3.92 26.47
C PRO A 95 -12.52 3.70 25.17
N VAL A 96 -12.13 4.79 24.52
CA VAL A 96 -11.21 4.76 23.39
C VAL A 96 -9.84 4.25 23.85
N CYS A 97 -9.20 3.35 23.10
CA CYS A 97 -7.93 2.74 23.49
C CYS A 97 -6.78 3.76 23.57
N ALA A 98 -5.72 3.43 24.32
CA ALA A 98 -4.58 4.32 24.58
C ALA A 98 -3.91 4.83 23.27
N PHE A 99 -3.79 4.00 22.25
CA PHE A 99 -3.23 4.39 20.96
C PHE A 99 -4.10 5.44 20.26
N CYS A 100 -5.43 5.23 20.23
CA CYS A 100 -6.35 6.19 19.62
C CYS A 100 -6.40 7.52 20.38
N ARG A 101 -6.30 7.52 21.72
CA ARG A 101 -6.18 8.76 22.51
C ARG A 101 -4.95 9.57 22.14
N ARG A 102 -3.86 8.91 21.73
CA ARG A 102 -2.62 9.55 21.27
C ARG A 102 -2.63 9.90 19.77
N GLY A 103 -3.77 9.75 19.08
CA GLY A 103 -3.85 9.97 17.63
C GLY A 103 -3.31 8.83 16.75
N LEU A 104 -2.77 7.76 17.33
CA LEU A 104 -2.15 6.64 16.63
C LEU A 104 -3.19 5.62 16.15
N LYS A 105 -4.13 6.05 15.29
CA LYS A 105 -5.26 5.23 14.81
C LYS A 105 -4.82 3.93 14.10
N THR A 106 -3.74 3.99 13.32
CA THR A 106 -3.16 2.83 12.62
C THR A 106 -2.64 1.74 13.56
N HIS A 107 -2.39 2.09 14.84
CA HIS A 107 -1.94 1.19 15.90
C HIS A 107 -3.06 0.84 16.89
N CYS A 108 -4.32 1.17 16.59
CA CYS A 108 -5.44 0.86 17.45
C CYS A 108 -5.48 -0.64 17.80
N ALA A 109 -5.52 -0.95 19.12
CA ALA A 109 -5.51 -2.35 19.58
C ALA A 109 -6.77 -3.14 19.17
N ARG A 110 -7.87 -2.44 18.89
CA ARG A 110 -9.17 -3.00 18.50
C ARG A 110 -9.54 -2.63 17.05
N ARG A 111 -8.53 -2.38 16.20
CA ARG A 111 -8.82 -2.03 14.80
C ARG A 111 -9.26 -3.23 14.00
N THR A 112 -10.12 -2.98 13.03
CA THR A 112 -10.28 -3.83 11.87
C THR A 112 -9.48 -3.27 10.71
N VAL A 113 -9.20 -4.08 9.69
CA VAL A 113 -8.44 -3.64 8.51
C VAL A 113 -9.18 -4.08 7.26
N LEU A 114 -9.57 -3.12 6.44
CA LEU A 114 -10.32 -3.35 5.21
C LEU A 114 -9.69 -4.46 4.36
N GLY A 115 -10.44 -5.52 4.08
CA GLY A 115 -10.01 -6.66 3.27
C GLY A 115 -8.87 -7.51 3.85
N ILE A 116 -8.52 -7.33 5.15
CA ILE A 116 -7.38 -8.02 5.77
C ILE A 116 -7.70 -8.55 7.17
N VAL A 117 -8.39 -7.79 8.03
CA VAL A 117 -8.72 -8.20 9.41
C VAL A 117 -10.15 -7.81 9.73
N ALA A 118 -11.03 -8.79 9.87
CA ALA A 118 -12.41 -8.65 10.34
C ALA A 118 -13.20 -7.48 9.69
N HIS A 119 -12.94 -7.20 8.41
CA HIS A 119 -13.62 -6.16 7.63
C HIS A 119 -13.58 -6.52 6.14
N ASP A 120 -14.76 -6.62 5.51
CA ASP A 120 -14.87 -6.88 4.08
C ASP A 120 -14.25 -5.77 3.25
N GLY A 121 -13.55 -6.14 2.18
CA GLY A 121 -12.77 -5.27 1.33
C GLY A 121 -13.39 -4.93 -0.02
N ALA A 122 -12.54 -4.54 -0.95
CA ALA A 122 -12.91 -3.92 -2.22
C ALA A 122 -13.09 -4.92 -3.39
N PHE A 123 -12.94 -6.24 -3.19
CA PHE A 123 -13.26 -7.21 -4.26
C PHE A 123 -14.76 -7.53 -4.26
N ALA A 124 -15.55 -6.45 -4.27
CA ALA A 124 -17.01 -6.42 -4.33
C ALA A 124 -17.50 -5.17 -5.07
N GLU A 125 -18.77 -5.15 -5.44
CA GLU A 125 -19.40 -3.96 -6.05
C GLU A 125 -19.51 -2.80 -5.05
N TYR A 126 -19.72 -3.11 -3.78
CA TYR A 126 -19.86 -2.11 -2.70
C TYR A 126 -19.07 -2.51 -1.47
N LEU A 127 -18.61 -1.49 -0.75
CA LEU A 127 -18.02 -1.63 0.58
C LEU A 127 -18.53 -0.52 1.50
N ALA A 128 -18.35 -0.68 2.81
CA ALA A 128 -18.70 0.33 3.79
C ALA A 128 -17.46 0.77 4.59
N LEU A 129 -17.29 2.08 4.77
CA LEU A 129 -16.23 2.67 5.61
C LEU A 129 -16.77 3.86 6.40
N PRO A 130 -16.18 4.14 7.59
CA PRO A 130 -16.47 5.37 8.32
C PRO A 130 -16.09 6.60 7.51
N LEU A 131 -16.86 7.67 7.58
CA LEU A 131 -16.54 8.95 6.94
C LEU A 131 -15.15 9.48 7.32
N GLY A 132 -14.72 9.24 8.55
CA GLY A 132 -13.39 9.65 9.03
C GLY A 132 -12.21 8.89 8.42
N ASN A 133 -12.46 7.82 7.65
CA ASN A 133 -11.45 7.09 6.89
C ASN A 133 -11.42 7.52 5.41
N LEU A 134 -12.36 8.36 4.95
CA LEU A 134 -12.50 8.70 3.54
C LEU A 134 -11.73 9.97 3.17
N HIS A 135 -11.07 9.91 2.04
CA HIS A 135 -10.40 11.04 1.41
C HIS A 135 -10.99 11.27 0.01
N ARG A 136 -11.38 12.50 -0.29
CA ARG A 136 -11.88 12.87 -1.61
C ARG A 136 -10.76 12.80 -2.64
N VAL A 137 -11.07 12.21 -3.78
CA VAL A 137 -10.16 12.18 -4.93
C VAL A 137 -10.38 13.43 -5.78
N PRO A 138 -9.37 14.27 -6.00
CA PRO A 138 -9.49 15.47 -6.84
C PRO A 138 -9.91 15.13 -8.28
N ALA A 139 -10.61 16.05 -8.94
CA ALA A 139 -11.12 15.84 -10.30
C ALA A 139 -10.01 15.55 -11.33
N ASN A 140 -8.84 16.17 -11.17
CA ASN A 140 -7.67 15.97 -12.03
C ASN A 140 -6.86 14.69 -11.74
N VAL A 141 -7.30 13.85 -10.81
CA VAL A 141 -6.70 12.54 -10.53
C VAL A 141 -7.64 11.47 -11.09
N SER A 142 -7.20 10.74 -12.11
CA SER A 142 -7.98 9.64 -12.70
C SER A 142 -8.16 8.47 -11.71
N ASP A 143 -9.13 7.60 -11.96
CA ASP A 143 -9.36 6.42 -11.13
C ASP A 143 -8.15 5.47 -11.14
N GLU A 144 -7.45 5.37 -12.28
CA GLU A 144 -6.23 4.58 -12.45
C GLU A 144 -5.06 5.09 -11.59
N LYS A 145 -5.00 6.40 -11.35
CA LYS A 145 -4.05 7.00 -10.40
C LYS A 145 -4.55 6.85 -8.97
N ALA A 146 -5.84 7.05 -8.74
CA ALA A 146 -6.43 7.08 -7.42
C ALA A 146 -6.38 5.71 -6.71
N VAL A 147 -6.46 4.59 -7.43
CA VAL A 147 -6.31 3.25 -6.85
C VAL A 147 -4.93 3.00 -6.21
N PHE A 148 -3.94 3.82 -6.55
CA PHE A 148 -2.61 3.78 -5.91
C PHE A 148 -2.50 4.64 -4.65
N ILE A 149 -3.55 5.38 -4.24
CA ILE A 149 -3.46 6.27 -3.06
C ILE A 149 -3.02 5.49 -1.82
N GLU A 150 -3.58 4.30 -1.57
CA GLU A 150 -3.21 3.48 -0.41
C GLU A 150 -1.72 3.08 -0.44
N PRO A 151 -1.21 2.35 -1.46
CA PRO A 151 0.19 1.96 -1.46
C PRO A 151 1.16 3.15 -1.62
N LEU A 152 0.74 4.24 -2.24
CA LEU A 152 1.52 5.47 -2.30
C LEU A 152 1.57 6.17 -0.94
N ALA A 153 0.48 6.15 -0.16
CA ALA A 153 0.47 6.62 1.22
C ALA A 153 1.45 5.82 2.08
N ALA A 154 1.50 4.49 1.92
CA ALA A 154 2.50 3.67 2.60
C ALA A 154 3.94 4.08 2.22
N ALA A 155 4.19 4.47 0.98
CA ALA A 155 5.49 5.04 0.57
C ALA A 155 5.75 6.42 1.19
N CYS A 156 4.71 7.25 1.33
CA CYS A 156 4.79 8.59 1.92
C CYS A 156 5.04 8.58 3.44
N GLU A 157 4.79 7.46 4.16
CA GLU A 157 5.06 7.35 5.60
C GLU A 157 6.51 7.70 5.95
N ILE A 158 7.44 7.34 5.09
CA ILE A 158 8.86 7.67 5.26
C ILE A 158 9.07 9.17 5.48
N LEU A 159 8.26 10.01 4.82
CA LEU A 159 8.36 11.48 4.90
C LEU A 159 7.90 12.04 6.27
N ASP A 160 7.16 11.26 7.06
CA ASP A 160 6.73 11.63 8.41
C ASP A 160 7.70 11.10 9.48
N GLN A 161 8.45 10.06 9.13
CA GLN A 161 9.36 9.39 10.05
C GLN A 161 10.77 9.98 10.01
N ILE A 162 11.20 10.53 8.86
CA ILE A 162 12.54 11.12 8.70
C ILE A 162 12.51 12.47 7.97
N ALA A 163 13.45 13.34 8.30
CA ALA A 163 13.66 14.61 7.60
C ALA A 163 14.38 14.37 6.26
N ILE A 164 13.61 14.06 5.19
CA ILE A 164 14.16 13.61 3.89
C ILE A 164 15.20 14.57 3.30
N ARG A 165 15.12 15.88 3.58
CA ARG A 165 16.10 16.88 3.13
C ARG A 165 17.55 16.60 3.60
N ARG A 166 17.72 15.81 4.65
CA ARG A 166 19.04 15.37 5.16
C ARG A 166 19.65 14.25 4.31
N PHE A 167 18.91 13.72 3.35
CA PHE A 167 19.28 12.54 2.54
C PHE A 167 19.23 12.87 1.04
N PRO A 168 20.24 13.61 0.51
CA PRO A 168 20.28 13.98 -0.90
C PRO A 168 20.40 12.76 -1.82
N ASN A 169 21.01 11.66 -1.32
CA ASN A 169 21.14 10.38 -2.02
C ASN A 169 20.46 9.28 -1.20
N ALA A 170 19.70 8.41 -1.87
CA ALA A 170 19.00 7.30 -1.25
C ALA A 170 19.09 6.03 -2.10
N ALA A 171 19.22 4.89 -1.44
CA ALA A 171 19.06 3.58 -2.07
C ALA A 171 17.67 3.00 -1.74
N VAL A 172 17.02 2.41 -2.73
CA VAL A 172 15.79 1.61 -2.55
C VAL A 172 16.09 0.20 -3.03
N LEU A 173 16.01 -0.76 -2.12
CA LEU A 173 16.19 -2.19 -2.40
C LEU A 173 14.85 -2.84 -2.71
N GLY A 174 14.76 -3.46 -3.89
CA GLY A 174 13.56 -4.10 -4.42
C GLY A 174 13.12 -3.49 -5.75
N ASP A 175 12.39 -4.26 -6.54
CA ASP A 175 11.82 -3.84 -7.82
C ASP A 175 10.32 -4.17 -7.92
N GLY A 176 9.68 -4.37 -6.77
CA GLY A 176 8.23 -4.53 -6.65
C GLY A 176 7.47 -3.20 -6.66
N LYS A 177 6.13 -3.28 -6.63
CA LYS A 177 5.23 -2.13 -6.61
C LYS A 177 5.62 -1.09 -5.55
N LEU A 178 5.78 -1.54 -4.30
CA LEU A 178 6.06 -0.64 -3.18
C LEU A 178 7.43 0.03 -3.33
N ALA A 179 8.47 -0.71 -3.70
CA ALA A 179 9.80 -0.16 -3.95
C ALA A 179 9.79 0.92 -5.05
N MET A 180 9.04 0.70 -6.14
CA MET A 180 8.85 1.69 -7.20
C MET A 180 8.19 2.97 -6.68
N LEU A 181 7.09 2.84 -5.92
CA LEU A 181 6.37 3.97 -5.34
C LEU A 181 7.24 4.74 -4.35
N ILE A 182 8.04 4.06 -3.53
CA ILE A 182 9.01 4.69 -2.63
C ILE A 182 10.03 5.49 -3.43
N ALA A 183 10.60 4.90 -4.47
CA ALA A 183 11.57 5.58 -5.32
C ALA A 183 10.97 6.84 -5.98
N PHE A 184 9.71 6.77 -6.45
CA PHE A 184 9.00 7.94 -6.99
C PHE A 184 8.77 9.02 -5.92
N VAL A 185 8.37 8.65 -4.71
CA VAL A 185 8.16 9.58 -3.59
C VAL A 185 9.45 10.30 -3.20
N LEU A 186 10.54 9.54 -3.01
CA LEU A 186 11.84 10.09 -2.62
C LEU A 186 12.39 11.04 -3.71
N ARG A 187 12.29 10.64 -4.98
CA ARG A 187 12.66 11.50 -6.12
C ARG A 187 11.80 12.77 -6.16
N ALA A 188 10.49 12.66 -5.98
CA ALA A 188 9.57 13.82 -5.97
C ALA A 188 9.86 14.79 -4.80
N ARG A 189 10.64 14.37 -3.82
CA ARG A 189 11.11 15.16 -2.67
C ARG A 189 12.56 15.63 -2.79
N GLY A 190 13.19 15.42 -3.96
CA GLY A 190 14.51 15.95 -4.29
C GLY A 190 15.68 15.01 -4.00
N SER A 191 15.46 13.79 -3.50
CA SER A 191 16.54 12.82 -3.35
C SER A 191 16.95 12.23 -4.70
N LYS A 192 18.25 12.10 -4.94
CA LYS A 192 18.81 11.29 -6.04
C LYS A 192 18.69 9.80 -5.64
N VAL A 193 17.77 9.10 -6.28
CA VAL A 193 17.43 7.72 -5.92
C VAL A 193 18.15 6.73 -6.83
N THR A 194 18.78 5.70 -6.24
CA THR A 194 19.20 4.51 -6.95
C THR A 194 18.35 3.32 -6.51
N LEU A 195 17.62 2.73 -7.45
CA LEU A 195 16.80 1.53 -7.22
C LEU A 195 17.62 0.27 -7.56
N TYR A 196 17.72 -0.62 -6.59
CA TYR A 196 18.41 -1.90 -6.72
C TYR A 196 17.38 -3.02 -6.89
N GLY A 197 17.46 -3.77 -7.99
CA GLY A 197 16.48 -4.81 -8.31
C GLY A 197 17.07 -6.00 -9.04
N LYS A 198 16.33 -7.10 -9.09
CA LYS A 198 16.72 -8.35 -9.77
C LYS A 198 16.20 -8.44 -11.21
N HIS A 199 15.08 -7.75 -11.51
CA HIS A 199 14.35 -7.92 -12.77
C HIS A 199 14.50 -6.72 -13.70
N GLN A 200 15.29 -6.87 -14.74
CA GLN A 200 15.57 -5.82 -15.74
C GLN A 200 14.29 -5.21 -16.35
N GLY A 201 13.27 -6.03 -16.65
CA GLY A 201 11.99 -5.58 -17.21
C GLY A 201 11.26 -4.60 -16.28
N LYS A 202 11.21 -4.90 -14.98
CA LYS A 202 10.61 -4.01 -13.96
C LYS A 202 11.41 -2.71 -13.83
N MET A 203 12.74 -2.81 -13.77
CA MET A 203 13.61 -1.64 -13.65
C MET A 203 13.53 -0.67 -14.83
N LYS A 204 13.12 -1.12 -16.04
CA LYS A 204 12.83 -0.21 -17.17
C LYS A 204 11.80 0.86 -16.81
N LEU A 205 10.81 0.54 -15.97
CA LEU A 205 9.79 1.50 -15.54
C LEU A 205 10.35 2.58 -14.61
N ALA A 206 11.26 2.20 -13.71
CA ALA A 206 11.97 3.18 -12.88
C ALA A 206 12.87 4.10 -13.72
N ARG A 207 13.57 3.56 -14.73
CA ARG A 207 14.39 4.38 -15.66
C ARG A 207 13.56 5.37 -16.46
N ARG A 208 12.35 5.00 -16.92
CA ARG A 208 11.42 5.92 -17.57
C ARG A 208 10.98 7.08 -16.67
N ALA A 209 10.97 6.86 -15.37
CA ALA A 209 10.75 7.87 -14.36
C ALA A 209 12.07 8.53 -13.89
N GLU A 210 13.15 8.47 -14.70
CA GLU A 210 14.47 9.07 -14.45
C GLU A 210 15.13 8.64 -13.13
N ILE A 211 14.80 7.44 -12.65
CA ILE A 211 15.43 6.83 -11.48
C ILE A 211 16.60 5.95 -11.93
N ARG A 212 17.76 6.20 -11.36
CA ARG A 212 18.93 5.34 -11.58
C ARG A 212 18.63 3.92 -11.10
N THR A 213 19.02 2.91 -11.87
CA THR A 213 18.81 1.52 -11.50
C THR A 213 20.10 0.72 -11.52
N ARG A 214 20.25 -0.19 -10.58
CA ARG A 214 21.34 -1.19 -10.56
C ARG A 214 20.78 -2.58 -10.35
N LYS A 215 21.29 -3.54 -11.12
CA LYS A 215 20.92 -4.94 -10.96
C LYS A 215 21.72 -5.51 -9.79
N VAL A 216 21.04 -6.23 -8.90
CA VAL A 216 21.67 -7.03 -7.83
C VAL A 216 21.38 -8.51 -8.06
N ARG A 217 22.35 -9.35 -7.73
CA ARG A 217 22.23 -10.81 -7.77
C ARG A 217 21.68 -11.34 -6.45
N GLY A 218 21.96 -10.64 -5.34
CA GLY A 218 21.59 -11.02 -3.98
C GLY A 218 22.64 -11.95 -3.35
N ASP A 219 23.87 -11.91 -3.85
CA ASP A 219 25.01 -12.66 -3.37
C ASP A 219 26.14 -11.75 -2.84
N ALA A 220 27.20 -12.35 -2.32
CA ALA A 220 28.34 -11.63 -1.73
C ALA A 220 29.07 -10.68 -2.70
N THR A 221 28.95 -10.88 -4.03
CA THR A 221 29.59 -10.00 -5.02
C THR A 221 28.94 -8.62 -5.08
N ASP A 222 27.64 -8.53 -4.80
CA ASP A 222 26.92 -7.24 -4.74
C ASP A 222 27.46 -6.38 -3.59
N LEU A 223 27.95 -6.99 -2.52
CA LEU A 223 28.40 -6.33 -1.28
C LEU A 223 29.68 -5.52 -1.46
N LYS A 224 30.61 -5.99 -2.30
CA LYS A 224 31.90 -5.30 -2.52
C LYS A 224 31.74 -3.92 -3.15
N THR A 225 30.67 -3.71 -3.96
CA THR A 225 30.49 -2.48 -4.74
C THR A 225 29.54 -1.47 -4.10
N VAL A 226 28.82 -1.84 -3.03
CA VAL A 226 27.78 -1.01 -2.42
C VAL A 226 27.91 -0.83 -0.91
N ARG A 227 29.01 -1.33 -0.32
CA ARG A 227 29.25 -1.22 1.12
C ARG A 227 29.40 0.23 1.55
N ASP A 228 28.73 0.59 2.67
CA ASP A 228 28.83 1.90 3.32
C ASP A 228 28.66 3.09 2.35
N THR A 229 27.67 3.00 1.44
CA THR A 229 27.52 3.96 0.34
C THR A 229 26.40 4.98 0.55
N PHE A 230 25.40 4.63 1.35
CA PHE A 230 24.18 5.45 1.44
C PHE A 230 23.81 5.82 2.87
N ARG A 231 23.55 7.11 3.11
CA ARG A 231 22.98 7.61 4.38
C ARG A 231 21.52 7.18 4.56
N LEU A 232 20.79 6.90 3.48
CA LEU A 232 19.42 6.39 3.52
C LEU A 232 19.31 5.17 2.64
N VAL A 233 18.93 4.05 3.26
CA VAL A 233 18.60 2.80 2.57
C VAL A 233 17.17 2.40 2.94
N VAL A 234 16.36 2.08 1.95
CA VAL A 234 15.00 1.57 2.15
C VAL A 234 14.93 0.13 1.67
N GLU A 235 14.70 -0.80 2.58
CA GLU A 235 14.52 -2.21 2.29
C GLU A 235 13.04 -2.49 1.96
N ALA A 236 12.74 -2.88 0.72
CA ALA A 236 11.42 -3.16 0.19
C ALA A 236 11.40 -4.37 -0.77
N THR A 237 12.25 -5.38 -0.47
CA THR A 237 12.40 -6.56 -1.33
C THR A 237 11.32 -7.61 -1.12
N GLY A 238 10.74 -7.68 0.09
CA GLY A 238 9.89 -8.80 0.52
C GLY A 238 10.65 -10.12 0.69
N SER A 239 11.98 -10.07 0.90
CA SER A 239 12.85 -11.24 1.01
C SER A 239 13.72 -11.17 2.25
N PRO A 240 13.97 -12.30 2.95
CA PRO A 240 14.89 -12.34 4.10
C PRO A 240 16.30 -11.85 3.79
N THR A 241 16.79 -12.08 2.56
CA THR A 241 18.15 -11.69 2.14
C THR A 241 18.28 -10.18 1.90
N GLY A 242 17.17 -9.46 1.73
CA GLY A 242 17.18 -8.01 1.48
C GLY A 242 17.72 -7.21 2.66
N LEU A 243 17.44 -7.65 3.88
CA LEU A 243 17.85 -6.96 5.09
C LEU A 243 19.38 -6.95 5.26
N ALA A 244 20.03 -8.09 5.06
CA ALA A 244 21.51 -8.20 5.16
C ALA A 244 22.20 -7.26 4.16
N LEU A 245 21.74 -7.24 2.91
CA LEU A 245 22.27 -6.33 1.89
C LEU A 245 22.01 -4.86 2.26
N ALA A 246 20.81 -4.53 2.75
CA ALA A 246 20.48 -3.17 3.16
C ALA A 246 21.34 -2.66 4.32
N GLN A 247 21.63 -3.50 5.33
CA GLN A 247 22.54 -3.18 6.42
C GLN A 247 23.95 -2.85 5.93
N GLN A 248 24.45 -3.61 4.95
CA GLN A 248 25.78 -3.39 4.41
C GLN A 248 25.87 -2.15 3.54
N MET A 249 24.81 -1.81 2.81
CA MET A 249 24.73 -0.58 2.01
C MET A 249 24.65 0.69 2.86
N THR A 250 24.16 0.57 4.10
CA THR A 250 23.99 1.71 4.99
C THR A 250 25.33 2.12 5.58
N GLU A 251 25.74 3.38 5.37
CA GLU A 251 26.97 3.95 5.93
C GLU A 251 26.87 4.12 7.45
N PRO A 252 28.00 4.28 8.16
CA PRO A 252 28.01 4.63 9.58
C PRO A 252 27.11 5.85 9.88
N ARG A 253 26.27 5.75 10.95
CA ARG A 253 25.26 6.73 11.36
C ARG A 253 24.18 7.01 10.31
N GLY A 254 24.05 6.11 9.33
CA GLY A 254 22.97 6.14 8.33
C GLY A 254 21.63 5.67 8.88
N THR A 255 20.60 5.75 8.04
CA THR A 255 19.22 5.33 8.36
C THR A 255 18.79 4.19 7.43
N LEU A 256 18.36 3.09 8.03
CA LEU A 256 17.78 1.94 7.35
C LEU A 256 16.27 1.87 7.62
N ILE A 257 15.46 2.02 6.58
CA ILE A 257 14.01 1.91 6.68
C ILE A 257 13.54 0.54 6.24
N LEU A 258 12.80 -0.17 7.11
CA LEU A 258 12.23 -1.47 6.83
C LEU A 258 10.78 -1.34 6.37
N LYS A 259 10.50 -1.75 5.12
CA LYS A 259 9.17 -1.75 4.50
C LYS A 259 8.65 -3.15 4.18
N SER A 260 9.54 -4.14 4.14
CA SER A 260 9.16 -5.52 3.84
C SER A 260 8.41 -6.16 5.00
N THR A 261 7.32 -6.85 4.65
CA THR A 261 6.67 -7.83 5.51
C THR A 261 6.65 -9.16 4.77
N PHE A 262 7.11 -10.23 5.42
CA PHE A 262 7.07 -11.59 4.89
C PHE A 262 6.85 -12.58 6.01
N HIS A 263 6.37 -13.77 5.67
CA HIS A 263 6.24 -14.87 6.63
C HIS A 263 7.60 -15.50 6.93
N GLY A 264 7.85 -15.77 8.22
CA GLY A 264 9.06 -16.40 8.71
C GLY A 264 10.05 -15.40 9.30
N ALA A 265 11.18 -15.94 9.79
CA ALA A 265 12.28 -15.17 10.36
C ALA A 265 13.26 -14.72 9.26
N ALA A 266 13.77 -13.49 9.39
CA ALA A 266 14.97 -13.07 8.69
C ALA A 266 16.14 -13.13 9.66
N PRO A 267 17.29 -13.75 9.30
CA PRO A 267 18.49 -13.63 10.09
C PRO A 267 18.93 -12.15 10.09
N VAL A 268 19.18 -11.61 11.27
CA VAL A 268 19.64 -10.23 11.48
C VAL A 268 20.98 -10.28 12.18
N GLU A 269 22.02 -9.81 11.51
CA GLU A 269 23.31 -9.55 12.16
C GLU A 269 23.21 -8.21 12.89
N THR A 270 23.28 -8.23 14.22
CA THR A 270 23.13 -7.00 15.02
C THR A 270 24.42 -6.18 15.09
N TRP A 271 25.59 -6.83 14.97
CA TRP A 271 26.88 -6.15 15.07
C TRP A 271 27.06 -4.98 14.07
N PRO A 272 26.63 -5.04 12.80
CA PRO A 272 26.75 -3.89 11.91
C PRO A 272 25.88 -2.71 12.34
N ILE A 273 24.70 -3.00 12.95
CA ILE A 273 23.81 -1.97 13.47
C ILE A 273 24.49 -1.23 14.62
N VAL A 274 25.09 -1.97 15.56
CA VAL A 274 25.75 -1.41 16.74
C VAL A 274 27.04 -0.68 16.36
N VAL A 275 27.95 -1.34 15.62
CA VAL A 275 29.28 -0.79 15.29
C VAL A 275 29.18 0.44 14.37
N LYS A 276 28.20 0.46 13.46
CA LYS A 276 27.98 1.61 12.57
C LYS A 276 26.98 2.63 13.14
N GLU A 277 26.42 2.41 14.33
CA GLU A 277 25.36 3.28 14.92
C GLU A 277 24.19 3.52 13.95
N ILE A 278 23.71 2.47 13.25
CA ILE A 278 22.63 2.58 12.25
C ILE A 278 21.30 2.83 12.96
N THR A 279 20.58 3.86 12.53
CA THR A 279 19.17 4.05 12.92
C THR A 279 18.26 3.14 12.09
N VAL A 280 17.60 2.18 12.72
CA VAL A 280 16.62 1.29 12.05
C VAL A 280 15.20 1.76 12.32
N VAL A 281 14.43 1.99 11.25
CA VAL A 281 13.05 2.51 11.32
C VAL A 281 12.09 1.54 10.63
N GLY A 282 11.13 0.98 11.40
CA GLY A 282 9.99 0.26 10.85
C GLY A 282 8.96 1.22 10.25
N SER A 283 8.43 0.93 9.06
CA SER A 283 7.51 1.82 8.36
C SER A 283 6.37 1.04 7.70
N ARG A 284 5.11 1.51 7.88
CA ARG A 284 3.93 0.78 7.41
C ARG A 284 2.97 1.65 6.60
N CYS A 285 1.72 1.80 7.06
CA CYS A 285 0.69 2.64 6.45
C CYS A 285 1.03 4.13 6.64
N GLY A 286 0.58 4.97 5.73
CA GLY A 286 0.94 6.38 5.76
C GLY A 286 -0.18 7.35 5.38
N PRO A 287 0.15 8.64 5.27
CA PRO A 287 -0.80 9.73 5.13
C PRO A 287 -1.37 9.81 3.71
N PHE A 288 -2.67 9.53 3.56
CA PHE A 288 -3.40 9.64 2.29
C PHE A 288 -3.34 11.04 1.68
N ALA A 289 -3.40 12.08 2.53
CA ALA A 289 -3.31 13.47 2.07
C ALA A 289 -2.02 13.76 1.28
N LYS A 290 -0.86 13.22 1.73
CA LYS A 290 0.42 13.39 1.03
C LYS A 290 0.45 12.63 -0.30
N ALA A 291 -0.10 11.42 -0.34
CA ALA A 291 -0.21 10.64 -1.57
C ALA A 291 -1.11 11.36 -2.59
N ILE A 292 -2.27 11.84 -2.17
CA ILE A 292 -3.20 12.60 -3.01
C ILE A 292 -2.54 13.88 -3.56
N ALA A 293 -1.80 14.61 -2.72
CA ALA A 293 -1.08 15.82 -3.15
C ALA A 293 -0.03 15.54 -4.23
N LEU A 294 0.70 14.42 -4.11
CA LEU A 294 1.68 14.00 -5.12
C LEU A 294 1.01 13.61 -6.46
N LEU A 295 -0.11 12.90 -6.41
CA LEU A 295 -0.88 12.56 -7.62
C LEU A 295 -1.48 13.80 -8.25
N ARG A 296 -2.11 14.68 -7.44
CA ARG A 296 -2.74 15.93 -7.91
C ARG A 296 -1.76 16.86 -8.60
N SER A 297 -0.54 16.96 -8.06
CA SER A 297 0.51 17.83 -8.64
C SER A 297 1.22 17.23 -9.85
N GLY A 298 0.91 15.98 -10.24
CA GLY A 298 1.60 15.25 -11.30
C GLY A 298 3.05 14.86 -11.00
N LYS A 299 3.56 15.13 -9.78
CA LYS A 299 4.95 14.76 -9.39
C LYS A 299 5.18 13.25 -9.32
N VAL A 300 4.12 12.48 -9.16
CA VAL A 300 4.13 11.03 -9.22
C VAL A 300 3.04 10.55 -10.14
N ASP A 301 3.41 9.79 -11.16
CA ASP A 301 2.49 9.04 -12.00
C ASP A 301 2.75 7.53 -11.85
N PRO A 302 1.86 6.79 -11.14
CA PRO A 302 2.01 5.37 -10.95
C PRO A 302 1.41 4.52 -12.08
N THR A 303 0.70 5.13 -13.06
CA THR A 303 -0.03 4.38 -14.09
C THR A 303 0.84 3.46 -14.94
N PRO A 304 2.14 3.78 -15.23
CA PRO A 304 3.01 2.83 -15.93
C PRO A 304 3.27 1.51 -15.19
N LEU A 305 2.94 1.43 -13.90
CA LEU A 305 3.05 0.19 -13.12
C LEU A 305 1.88 -0.77 -13.36
N ILE A 306 0.80 -0.35 -14.02
CA ILE A 306 -0.37 -1.18 -14.31
C ILE A 306 0.00 -2.19 -15.39
N SER A 307 0.00 -3.47 -15.02
CA SER A 307 0.34 -4.57 -15.93
C SER A 307 -0.88 -5.07 -16.69
N ARG A 308 -2.06 -5.12 -16.04
CA ARG A 308 -3.31 -5.58 -16.67
C ARG A 308 -4.53 -5.15 -15.87
N ARG A 309 -5.68 -5.04 -16.57
CA ARG A 309 -7.02 -4.83 -15.99
C ARG A 309 -7.87 -6.07 -16.24
N PHE A 310 -8.72 -6.38 -15.28
CA PHE A 310 -9.75 -7.42 -15.33
C PHE A 310 -11.05 -6.82 -14.83
N THR A 311 -12.18 -7.42 -15.18
CA THR A 311 -13.45 -7.10 -14.52
C THR A 311 -13.50 -7.76 -13.15
N LEU A 312 -14.40 -7.32 -12.26
CA LEU A 312 -14.61 -7.99 -10.98
C LEU A 312 -15.00 -9.46 -11.18
N LYS A 313 -15.79 -9.80 -12.22
CA LYS A 313 -16.18 -11.19 -12.53
C LYS A 313 -14.98 -12.13 -12.70
N ASP A 314 -13.83 -11.59 -13.09
CA ASP A 314 -12.58 -12.32 -13.31
C ASP A 314 -11.56 -12.21 -12.17
N ALA A 315 -11.98 -11.81 -10.95
CA ALA A 315 -11.07 -11.59 -9.82
C ALA A 315 -10.15 -12.78 -9.52
N THR A 316 -10.62 -14.02 -9.66
CA THR A 316 -9.79 -15.22 -9.49
C THR A 316 -8.68 -15.30 -10.55
N LYS A 317 -9.00 -14.97 -11.81
CA LYS A 317 -7.99 -14.91 -12.89
C LYS A 317 -7.00 -13.76 -12.65
N ALA A 318 -7.48 -12.62 -12.15
CA ALA A 318 -6.66 -11.46 -11.81
C ALA A 318 -5.63 -11.77 -10.72
N ILE A 319 -6.03 -12.46 -9.65
CA ILE A 319 -5.11 -12.92 -8.59
C ILE A 319 -4.08 -13.92 -9.15
N GLY A 320 -4.50 -14.87 -9.97
CA GLY A 320 -3.57 -15.80 -10.64
C GLY A 320 -2.57 -15.08 -11.55
N PHE A 321 -3.05 -14.07 -12.30
CA PHE A 321 -2.17 -13.25 -13.14
C PHE A 321 -1.20 -12.39 -12.34
N ALA A 322 -1.63 -11.84 -11.20
CA ALA A 322 -0.81 -11.00 -10.31
C ALA A 322 0.44 -11.72 -9.78
N GLN A 323 0.41 -13.05 -9.70
CA GLN A 323 1.54 -13.87 -9.25
C GLN A 323 2.57 -14.18 -10.36
N LYS A 324 2.27 -13.84 -11.63
CA LYS A 324 3.20 -14.10 -12.73
C LYS A 324 4.44 -13.21 -12.65
N ARG A 325 5.57 -13.78 -13.07
CA ARG A 325 6.85 -13.05 -13.12
C ARG A 325 6.71 -11.81 -14.02
N GLY A 326 7.23 -10.67 -13.56
CA GLY A 326 7.21 -9.42 -14.32
C GLY A 326 5.97 -8.56 -14.09
N VAL A 327 4.89 -9.09 -13.54
CA VAL A 327 3.69 -8.35 -13.19
C VAL A 327 3.96 -7.45 -11.98
N ILE A 328 3.45 -6.21 -12.01
CA ILE A 328 3.62 -5.23 -10.90
C ILE A 328 2.27 -4.90 -10.27
N LYS A 329 1.31 -4.43 -11.09
CA LYS A 329 -0.01 -4.04 -10.60
C LYS A 329 -1.11 -4.59 -11.49
N VAL A 330 -2.07 -5.25 -10.87
CA VAL A 330 -3.30 -5.73 -11.52
C VAL A 330 -4.48 -4.96 -10.95
N LEU A 331 -5.41 -4.57 -11.80
CA LEU A 331 -6.62 -3.86 -11.43
C LEU A 331 -7.87 -4.72 -11.70
N LEU A 332 -8.86 -4.58 -10.80
CA LEU A 332 -10.23 -5.02 -11.00
C LEU A 332 -11.06 -3.76 -11.31
N ASP A 333 -11.60 -3.66 -12.51
CA ASP A 333 -12.37 -2.52 -12.98
C ASP A 333 -13.86 -2.87 -13.00
N ASN A 334 -14.63 -2.25 -12.10
CA ASN A 334 -16.09 -2.47 -11.97
C ASN A 334 -16.90 -1.52 -12.86
N ARG A 335 -16.25 -0.60 -13.59
CA ARG A 335 -16.93 0.32 -14.51
C ARG A 335 -17.25 -0.36 -15.84
N VAL A 336 -16.52 -1.42 -16.14
CA VAL A 336 -16.74 -2.22 -17.37
C VAL A 336 -17.67 -3.37 -17.02
N THR A 337 -18.92 -3.27 -17.42
CA THR A 337 -19.82 -4.41 -17.53
C THR A 337 -19.53 -5.07 -18.88
N ASN A 338 -18.93 -6.28 -18.89
CA ASN A 338 -19.06 -7.11 -20.09
C ASN A 338 -20.52 -7.57 -20.09
N ASP A 339 -21.31 -7.03 -20.98
CA ASP A 339 -22.61 -7.57 -21.38
C ASP A 339 -22.46 -9.00 -21.89
#